data_a995f9224200f4e7ed4ad5bc98042775
#
_entry.id   a995f9224200f4e7ed4ad5bc98042775
#
_cell.length_a   1.000
_cell.length_b   1.000
_cell.length_c   1.000
_cell.angle_alpha   90.00
_cell.angle_beta   90.00
_cell.angle_gamma   90.00
#
_symmetry.space_group_name_H-M   'P 1'
#
loop_
_entity.id
_entity.type
_entity.pdbx_description
1 polymer ?
#
loop_
_entity_poly.entity_id
_entity_poly.type
_entity_poly.pdbx_seq_one_letter_code
_entity_poly.pdbx_strand_id
1 'polypeptide(L)'
;MRIVVVAALAAACSRQPPTYTPGLGEIMTLTQMRHAKLWLAGDAGNWPLASYELDELKEGFDDVVAFHPTHKDAPLPLSELIPKMMDAPLKDLGQAVAAKDRDRFARAFDDLTKGCNGCHQATNFGFNVVTRPKDNPYANQSFQSPQ
;
A
#
# COMPACT_ATOMS: atom_id res chain seq x y z
N MET A 1 -17.97 39.28 -57.87
CA MET A 1 -16.96 38.27 -57.56
C MET A 1 -17.09 37.96 -56.07
N ARG A 2 -17.73 36.81 -55.74
CA ARG A 2 -17.98 36.44 -54.31
C ARG A 2 -16.90 35.39 -53.94
N ILE A 3 -16.08 35.77 -52.96
CA ILE A 3 -15.06 34.89 -52.41
C ILE A 3 -15.71 34.00 -51.35
N VAL A 4 -15.75 32.70 -51.55
CA VAL A 4 -16.21 31.73 -50.59
C VAL A 4 -14.97 31.29 -49.79
N VAL A 5 -14.89 31.67 -48.51
CA VAL A 5 -13.84 31.17 -47.59
C VAL A 5 -14.32 29.85 -47.00
N VAL A 6 -13.70 28.76 -47.40
CA VAL A 6 -13.93 27.42 -46.81
C VAL A 6 -13.02 27.30 -45.60
N ALA A 7 -13.61 27.40 -44.40
CA ALA A 7 -12.89 27.11 -43.14
C ALA A 7 -12.78 25.58 -42.98
N ALA A 8 -11.57 25.03 -43.10
CA ALA A 8 -11.28 23.64 -42.77
C ALA A 8 -11.19 23.49 -41.25
N LEU A 9 -12.18 22.86 -40.64
CA LEU A 9 -12.08 22.41 -39.26
C LEU A 9 -11.12 21.22 -39.18
N ALA A 10 -9.90 21.44 -38.67
CA ALA A 10 -9.00 20.39 -38.29
C ALA A 10 -9.52 19.73 -36.97
N ALA A 11 -10.17 18.57 -37.08
CA ALA A 11 -10.50 17.75 -35.93
C ALA A 11 -9.20 17.19 -35.36
N ALA A 12 -8.67 17.84 -34.33
CA ALA A 12 -7.58 17.32 -33.53
C ALA A 12 -8.11 16.11 -32.76
N CYS A 13 -7.83 14.91 -33.23
CA CYS A 13 -8.00 13.68 -32.46
C CYS A 13 -7.04 13.74 -31.24
N SER A 14 -7.53 14.24 -30.11
CA SER A 14 -6.82 14.11 -28.83
C SER A 14 -6.88 12.63 -28.43
N ARG A 15 -5.85 11.86 -28.78
CA ARG A 15 -5.62 10.55 -28.16
C ARG A 15 -5.33 10.81 -26.70
N GLN A 16 -6.31 10.52 -25.82
CA GLN A 16 -6.00 10.41 -24.40
C GLN A 16 -4.95 9.31 -24.23
N PRO A 17 -3.87 9.57 -23.46
CA PRO A 17 -2.92 8.52 -23.15
C PRO A 17 -3.67 7.36 -22.45
N PRO A 18 -3.29 6.11 -22.71
CA PRO A 18 -3.92 4.98 -22.02
C PRO A 18 -3.78 5.19 -20.52
N THR A 19 -4.89 5.12 -19.79
CA THR A 19 -4.89 5.15 -18.33
C THR A 19 -4.23 3.85 -17.85
N TYR A 20 -3.08 3.98 -17.19
CA TYR A 20 -2.41 2.85 -16.58
C TYR A 20 -3.17 2.41 -15.33
N THR A 21 -3.48 1.12 -15.21
CA THR A 21 -4.03 0.52 -14.00
C THR A 21 -2.99 -0.46 -13.47
N PRO A 22 -2.44 -0.23 -12.28
CA PRO A 22 -1.43 -1.12 -11.71
C PRO A 22 -2.02 -2.51 -11.46
N GLY A 23 -1.24 -3.56 -11.70
CA GLY A 23 -1.65 -4.93 -11.40
C GLY A 23 -1.68 -5.19 -9.89
N LEU A 24 -2.55 -6.12 -9.42
CA LEU A 24 -2.63 -6.47 -8.00
C LEU A 24 -1.27 -6.87 -7.41
N GLY A 25 -0.47 -7.68 -8.14
CA GLY A 25 0.87 -8.08 -7.70
C GLY A 25 1.85 -6.91 -7.60
N GLU A 26 1.69 -5.89 -8.42
CA GLU A 26 2.49 -4.66 -8.36
C GLU A 26 2.16 -3.86 -7.10
N ILE A 27 0.87 -3.63 -6.82
CA ILE A 27 0.42 -2.95 -5.60
C ILE A 27 0.91 -3.74 -4.37
N MET A 28 0.73 -5.06 -4.34
CA MET A 28 1.18 -5.90 -3.22
C MET A 28 2.69 -5.89 -3.03
N THR A 29 3.48 -5.76 -4.09
CA THR A 29 4.94 -5.61 -4.00
C THR A 29 5.33 -4.31 -3.29
N LEU A 30 4.70 -3.19 -3.65
CA LEU A 30 4.90 -1.91 -2.98
C LEU A 30 4.41 -1.97 -1.52
N THR A 31 3.25 -2.55 -1.28
CA THR A 31 2.68 -2.76 0.07
C THR A 31 3.63 -3.56 0.96
N GLN A 32 4.25 -4.63 0.45
CA GLN A 32 5.25 -5.41 1.19
C GLN A 32 6.51 -4.58 1.49
N MET A 33 6.97 -3.77 0.56
CA MET A 33 8.10 -2.86 0.78
C MET A 33 7.77 -1.84 1.89
N ARG A 34 6.56 -1.25 1.88
CA ARG A 34 6.09 -0.30 2.89
C ARG A 34 5.99 -0.96 4.27
N HIS A 35 5.47 -2.18 4.33
CA HIS A 35 5.45 -2.97 5.56
C HIS A 35 6.85 -3.15 6.15
N ALA A 36 7.86 -3.49 5.33
CA ALA A 36 9.22 -3.67 5.81
C ALA A 36 9.84 -2.34 6.31
N LYS A 37 9.64 -1.24 5.57
CA LYS A 37 10.16 0.08 5.95
C LYS A 37 9.48 0.63 7.21
N LEU A 38 8.18 0.40 7.37
CA LEU A 38 7.43 0.75 8.58
C LEU A 38 8.04 0.11 9.83
N TRP A 39 8.34 -1.19 9.75
CA TRP A 39 9.02 -1.88 10.86
C TRP A 39 10.37 -1.25 11.18
N LEU A 40 11.23 -1.09 10.17
CA LEU A 40 12.59 -0.56 10.36
C LEU A 40 12.58 0.87 10.95
N ALA A 41 11.63 1.70 10.51
CA ALA A 41 11.47 3.06 11.04
C ALA A 41 10.99 3.06 12.49
N GLY A 42 9.95 2.30 12.82
CA GLY A 42 9.40 2.24 14.17
C GLY A 42 10.34 1.59 15.17
N ASP A 43 11.05 0.52 14.76
CA ASP A 43 12.07 -0.13 15.58
C ASP A 43 13.26 0.80 15.89
N ALA A 44 13.64 1.65 14.94
CA ALA A 44 14.66 2.68 15.14
C ALA A 44 14.14 3.93 15.90
N GLY A 45 12.85 4.03 16.20
CA GLY A 45 12.23 5.20 16.83
C GLY A 45 12.10 6.41 15.91
N ASN A 46 12.23 6.22 14.60
CA ASN A 46 12.01 7.27 13.61
C ASN A 46 10.51 7.43 13.32
N TRP A 47 9.80 8.03 14.26
CA TRP A 47 8.33 8.15 14.23
C TRP A 47 7.79 8.95 13.04
N PRO A 48 8.44 10.03 12.56
CA PRO A 48 8.01 10.69 11.33
C PRO A 48 8.06 9.78 10.12
N LEU A 49 9.13 8.99 9.97
CA LEU A 49 9.23 8.02 8.88
C LEU A 49 8.25 6.86 9.06
N ALA A 50 8.04 6.38 10.29
CA ALA A 50 7.06 5.34 10.57
C ALA A 50 5.63 5.80 10.24
N SER A 51 5.28 7.07 10.53
CA SER A 51 3.99 7.64 10.14
C SER A 51 3.82 7.68 8.63
N TYR A 52 4.85 8.16 7.92
CA TYR A 52 4.84 8.22 6.46
C TYR A 52 4.66 6.82 5.84
N GLU A 53 5.44 5.83 6.25
CA GLU A 53 5.35 4.47 5.70
C GLU A 53 4.00 3.78 6.05
N LEU A 54 3.39 4.14 7.19
CA LEU A 54 2.06 3.67 7.56
C LEU A 54 0.97 4.26 6.66
N ASP A 55 1.06 5.54 6.31
CA ASP A 55 0.10 6.19 5.42
C ASP A 55 0.22 5.63 4.00
N GLU A 56 1.44 5.46 3.49
CA GLU A 56 1.69 4.81 2.20
C GLU A 56 1.20 3.34 2.15
N LEU A 57 1.28 2.64 3.28
CA LEU A 57 0.76 1.28 3.40
C LEU A 57 -0.77 1.25 3.30
N LYS A 58 -1.45 2.22 3.92
CA LYS A 58 -2.91 2.37 3.81
C LYS A 58 -3.34 2.69 2.38
N GLU A 59 -2.64 3.64 1.72
CA GLU A 59 -2.89 3.97 0.32
C GLU A 59 -2.77 2.72 -0.58
N GLY A 60 -1.79 1.85 -0.33
CA GLY A 60 -1.65 0.60 -1.05
C GLY A 60 -2.87 -0.33 -0.89
N PHE A 61 -3.48 -0.40 0.29
CA PHE A 61 -4.72 -1.16 0.49
C PHE A 61 -5.92 -0.49 -0.16
N ASP A 62 -6.01 0.84 -0.13
CA ASP A 62 -7.05 1.60 -0.82
C ASP A 62 -6.97 1.41 -2.34
N ASP A 63 -5.78 1.37 -2.90
CA ASP A 63 -5.52 1.07 -4.31
C ASP A 63 -6.00 -0.35 -4.68
N VAL A 64 -5.78 -1.35 -3.82
CA VAL A 64 -6.33 -2.70 -4.07
C VAL A 64 -7.84 -2.65 -4.12
N VAL A 65 -8.49 -1.97 -3.19
CA VAL A 65 -9.95 -1.84 -3.15
C VAL A 65 -10.48 -1.11 -4.39
N ALA A 66 -9.77 -0.05 -4.82
CA ALA A 66 -10.17 0.77 -5.96
C ALA A 66 -9.98 0.04 -7.31
N PHE A 67 -8.83 -0.60 -7.53
CA PHE A 67 -8.47 -1.18 -8.82
C PHE A 67 -8.80 -2.68 -8.94
N HIS A 68 -8.83 -3.39 -7.81
CA HIS A 68 -9.04 -4.84 -7.75
C HIS A 68 -10.06 -5.22 -6.67
N PRO A 69 -11.30 -4.68 -6.70
CA PRO A 69 -12.31 -4.95 -5.66
C PRO A 69 -12.65 -6.44 -5.54
N THR A 70 -12.39 -7.22 -6.60
CA THR A 70 -12.58 -8.68 -6.64
C THR A 70 -11.35 -9.36 -7.22
N HIS A 71 -11.09 -10.61 -6.80
CA HIS A 71 -10.06 -11.46 -7.38
C HIS A 71 -10.59 -12.88 -7.54
N LYS A 72 -10.23 -13.53 -8.67
CA LYS A 72 -10.76 -14.87 -9.04
C LYS A 72 -10.51 -15.96 -8.00
N ASP A 73 -9.42 -15.85 -7.25
CA ASP A 73 -9.01 -16.85 -6.25
C ASP A 73 -9.43 -16.48 -4.82
N ALA A 74 -10.07 -15.32 -4.63
CA ALA A 74 -10.55 -14.88 -3.32
C ALA A 74 -11.99 -15.34 -3.07
N PRO A 75 -12.31 -15.94 -1.91
CA PRO A 75 -13.67 -16.40 -1.58
C PRO A 75 -14.62 -15.23 -1.31
N LEU A 76 -14.10 -14.05 -0.99
CA LEU A 76 -14.83 -12.81 -0.75
C LEU A 76 -14.22 -11.68 -1.60
N PRO A 77 -14.99 -10.63 -1.94
CA PRO A 77 -14.44 -9.43 -2.55
C PRO A 77 -13.29 -8.84 -1.72
N LEU A 78 -12.21 -8.40 -2.36
CA LEU A 78 -11.09 -7.77 -1.67
C LEU A 78 -11.52 -6.46 -0.98
N SER A 79 -12.52 -5.77 -1.54
CA SER A 79 -13.16 -4.60 -0.92
C SER A 79 -13.83 -4.87 0.43
N GLU A 80 -14.17 -6.13 0.72
CA GLU A 80 -14.71 -6.56 2.03
C GLU A 80 -13.62 -7.19 2.89
N LEU A 81 -12.73 -7.97 2.27
CA LEU A 81 -11.71 -8.74 2.97
C LEU A 81 -10.62 -7.85 3.57
N ILE A 82 -10.16 -6.82 2.82
CA ILE A 82 -9.11 -5.92 3.27
C ILE A 82 -9.54 -5.13 4.51
N PRO A 83 -10.65 -4.40 4.54
CA PRO A 83 -11.09 -3.72 5.76
C PRO A 83 -11.23 -4.67 6.94
N LYS A 84 -11.81 -5.84 6.72
CA LYS A 84 -12.01 -6.87 7.77
C LYS A 84 -10.70 -7.32 8.41
N MET A 85 -9.62 -7.42 7.64
CA MET A 85 -8.33 -7.92 8.12
C MET A 85 -7.39 -6.80 8.58
N MET A 86 -7.51 -5.58 7.99
CA MET A 86 -6.51 -4.52 8.15
C MET A 86 -6.95 -3.34 9.03
N ASP A 87 -8.27 -3.01 9.12
CA ASP A 87 -8.69 -1.79 9.81
C ASP A 87 -8.25 -1.73 11.28
N ALA A 88 -8.44 -2.82 12.01
CA ALA A 88 -8.07 -2.84 13.43
C ALA A 88 -6.55 -2.75 13.65
N PRO A 89 -5.70 -3.59 13.00
CA PRO A 89 -4.25 -3.48 13.16
C PRO A 89 -3.69 -2.14 12.67
N LEU A 90 -4.20 -1.57 11.56
CA LEU A 90 -3.75 -0.26 11.07
C LEU A 90 -4.10 0.87 12.04
N LYS A 91 -5.28 0.83 12.65
CA LYS A 91 -5.69 1.78 13.68
C LYS A 91 -4.79 1.69 14.91
N ASP A 92 -4.51 0.49 15.39
CA ASP A 92 -3.66 0.28 16.57
C ASP A 92 -2.22 0.71 16.32
N LEU A 93 -1.69 0.43 15.12
CA LEU A 93 -0.38 0.94 14.68
C LEU A 93 -0.36 2.47 14.65
N GLY A 94 -1.37 3.12 14.08
CA GLY A 94 -1.46 4.58 14.04
C GLY A 94 -1.44 5.20 15.44
N GLN A 95 -2.13 4.60 16.40
CA GLN A 95 -2.11 5.05 17.79
C GLN A 95 -0.74 4.85 18.45
N ALA A 96 -0.06 3.73 18.18
CA ALA A 96 1.26 3.45 18.72
C ALA A 96 2.32 4.41 18.16
N VAL A 97 2.27 4.68 16.85
CA VAL A 97 3.16 5.65 16.17
C VAL A 97 2.94 7.06 16.73
N ALA A 98 1.68 7.51 16.86
CA ALA A 98 1.34 8.82 17.40
C ALA A 98 1.80 8.98 18.87
N ALA A 99 1.69 7.91 19.66
CA ALA A 99 2.14 7.88 21.05
C ALA A 99 3.67 7.69 21.18
N LYS A 100 4.38 7.37 20.09
CA LYS A 100 5.80 7.01 20.09
C LYS A 100 6.11 5.85 21.04
N ASP A 101 5.15 4.93 21.17
CA ASP A 101 5.22 3.78 22.06
C ASP A 101 5.78 2.56 21.32
N ARG A 102 7.06 2.28 21.56
CA ARG A 102 7.80 1.23 20.84
C ARG A 102 7.26 -0.17 21.11
N ASP A 103 6.88 -0.46 22.35
CA ASP A 103 6.38 -1.78 22.74
C ASP A 103 4.99 -2.03 22.13
N ARG A 104 4.14 -1.02 22.18
CA ARG A 104 2.82 -1.09 21.53
C ARG A 104 2.95 -1.20 20.02
N PHE A 105 3.87 -0.43 19.41
CA PHE A 105 4.16 -0.49 17.98
C PHE A 105 4.57 -1.91 17.58
N ALA A 106 5.50 -2.54 18.31
CA ALA A 106 5.96 -3.88 17.99
C ALA A 106 4.81 -4.92 18.00
N ARG A 107 3.93 -4.86 19.01
CA ARG A 107 2.75 -5.74 19.08
C ARG A 107 1.76 -5.48 17.95
N ALA A 108 1.42 -4.23 17.69
CA ALA A 108 0.48 -3.85 16.64
C ALA A 108 1.03 -4.19 15.24
N PHE A 109 2.35 -4.09 15.05
CA PHE A 109 3.01 -4.53 13.82
C PHE A 109 2.91 -6.04 13.60
N ASP A 110 3.06 -6.85 14.66
CA ASP A 110 2.86 -8.28 14.57
C ASP A 110 1.41 -8.64 14.22
N ASP A 111 0.44 -7.89 14.74
CA ASP A 111 -0.96 -8.10 14.42
C ASP A 111 -1.29 -7.69 12.97
N LEU A 112 -0.68 -6.60 12.46
CA LEU A 112 -0.74 -6.25 11.04
C LEU A 112 -0.16 -7.37 10.17
N THR A 113 1.01 -7.90 10.54
CA THR A 113 1.67 -9.01 9.81
C THR A 113 0.80 -10.27 9.79
N LYS A 114 0.14 -10.61 10.90
CA LYS A 114 -0.85 -11.70 10.97
C LYS A 114 -2.03 -11.45 10.04
N GLY A 115 -2.53 -10.21 9.99
CA GLY A 115 -3.60 -9.81 9.07
C GLY A 115 -3.21 -10.01 7.62
N CYS A 116 -2.00 -9.58 7.20
CA CYS A 116 -1.47 -9.82 5.86
C CYS A 116 -1.47 -11.32 5.51
N ASN A 117 -0.92 -12.14 6.40
CA ASN A 117 -0.84 -13.59 6.18
C ASN A 117 -2.21 -14.27 6.21
N GLY A 118 -3.12 -13.80 7.05
CA GLY A 118 -4.51 -14.27 7.09
C GLY A 118 -5.25 -13.99 5.78
N CYS A 119 -5.06 -12.81 5.20
CA CYS A 119 -5.61 -12.46 3.89
C CYS A 119 -5.01 -13.35 2.79
N HIS A 120 -3.68 -13.55 2.77
CA HIS A 120 -3.02 -14.44 1.82
C HIS A 120 -3.55 -15.88 1.91
N GLN A 121 -3.75 -16.40 3.11
CA GLN A 121 -4.35 -17.73 3.30
C GLN A 121 -5.80 -17.80 2.79
N ALA A 122 -6.61 -16.79 3.10
CA ALA A 122 -8.01 -16.74 2.67
C ALA A 122 -8.17 -16.62 1.14
N THR A 123 -7.15 -16.17 0.43
CA THR A 123 -7.14 -15.95 -1.02
C THR A 123 -6.31 -16.98 -1.79
N ASN A 124 -5.95 -18.10 -1.18
CA ASN A 124 -5.11 -19.15 -1.76
C ASN A 124 -3.66 -18.71 -2.07
N PHE A 125 -3.18 -17.62 -1.47
CA PHE A 125 -1.80 -17.15 -1.56
C PHE A 125 -0.99 -17.45 -0.29
N GLY A 126 -1.40 -18.43 0.51
CA GLY A 126 -0.74 -18.80 1.77
C GLY A 126 0.74 -19.25 1.64
N PHE A 127 1.22 -19.47 0.42
CA PHE A 127 2.64 -19.70 0.13
C PHE A 127 3.46 -18.40 0.18
N ASN A 128 2.82 -17.21 0.10
CA ASN A 128 3.45 -15.91 0.19
C ASN A 128 3.35 -15.38 1.62
N VAL A 129 4.36 -15.73 2.43
CA VAL A 129 4.37 -15.42 3.87
C VAL A 129 5.16 -14.14 4.13
N VAL A 130 4.50 -13.15 4.69
CA VAL A 130 5.11 -11.90 5.15
C VAL A 130 5.66 -12.09 6.56
N THR A 131 6.85 -11.57 6.82
CA THR A 131 7.50 -11.64 8.14
C THR A 131 8.06 -10.28 8.54
N ARG A 132 8.32 -10.12 9.84
CA ARG A 132 9.08 -8.99 10.35
C ARG A 132 10.51 -9.03 9.78
N PRO A 133 11.02 -7.96 9.14
CA PRO A 133 12.38 -7.94 8.64
C PRO A 133 13.38 -8.02 9.80
N LYS A 134 14.47 -8.75 9.60
CA LYS A 134 15.56 -8.89 10.57
C LYS A 134 16.66 -7.86 10.35
N ASP A 135 16.90 -7.51 9.08
CA ASP A 135 17.97 -6.63 8.64
C ASP A 135 17.40 -5.57 7.69
N ASN A 136 18.15 -4.47 7.52
CA ASN A 136 17.83 -3.44 6.52
C ASN A 136 18.30 -3.87 5.13
N PRO A 137 17.40 -4.24 4.19
CA PRO A 137 17.77 -4.59 2.83
C PRO A 137 18.00 -3.37 1.92
N TYR A 138 17.75 -2.15 2.42
CA TYR A 138 17.81 -0.91 1.64
C TYR A 138 19.16 -0.23 1.87
N ALA A 139 20.16 -0.58 1.06
CA ALA A 139 21.53 -0.12 1.21
C ALA A 139 21.70 1.43 1.11
N ASN A 140 20.73 2.12 0.52
CA ASN A 140 20.73 3.56 0.28
C ASN A 140 19.75 4.33 1.17
N GLN A 141 19.18 3.70 2.23
CA GLN A 141 18.26 4.34 3.16
C GLN A 141 18.66 4.10 4.61
N SER A 142 18.77 5.16 5.40
CA SER A 142 18.86 5.10 6.86
C SER A 142 17.46 5.17 7.48
N PHE A 143 17.21 4.34 8.48
CA PHE A 143 15.98 4.37 9.27
C PHE A 143 16.15 5.06 10.63
N GLN A 144 17.36 5.48 10.96
CA GLN A 144 17.62 6.24 12.18
C GLN A 144 16.95 7.62 12.12
N SER A 145 16.51 8.14 13.28
CA SER A 145 16.01 9.52 13.36
C SER A 145 17.11 10.49 12.95
N PRO A 146 16.80 11.51 12.12
CA PRO A 146 17.74 12.60 11.87
C PRO A 146 18.16 13.26 13.20
N GLN A 147 19.44 13.54 13.32
CA GLN A 147 20.00 14.30 14.47
C GLN A 147 19.63 15.77 14.36
#